data_526720cc05c2c940ec8b9567247dcb51
#
_entry.id   526720cc05c2c940ec8b9567247dcb51
#
_cell.length_a   1.000
_cell.length_b   1.000
_cell.length_c   1.000
_cell.angle_alpha   90.00
_cell.angle_beta   90.00
_cell.angle_gamma   90.00
#
_symmetry.space_group_name_H-M   'P 1'
#
loop_
_entity.id
_entity.type
_entity.pdbx_description
1 polymer ?
#
loop_
_entity_poly.entity_id
_entity_poly.type
_entity_poly.pdbx_seq_one_letter_code
_entity_poly.pdbx_strand_id
1 'polypeptide(L)'
;MTARYDRTGPAATITLDRDAKRNAFDTHLANAVRDGILRAEAEGARAVVLRANPTAKIWSAGHDLTEMATHGVEDHDEEPYFRMVMTIRDTPLPVIAAIHAPVLAGGMLVAMVADITVATPAATATMTANRMGVPFRASFYAAMIAVMGLKKAKELMLLAAPLSAEECLNCGLYNHVVAPEALDTTVAAMVARIETLVPEGLAHSKHSLNAIGWAPGLPEHRLARMADEHAAILASPGLTGRVAALLASLKR
;
A
#
# COMPACT_ATOMS: atom_id res chain seq x y z
N MET A 1 12.10 -3.97 -16.77
CA MET A 1 12.01 -2.87 -15.80
C MET A 1 10.90 -3.24 -14.84
N THR A 2 11.01 -2.85 -13.58
CA THR A 2 10.02 -3.20 -12.55
C THR A 2 9.18 -2.01 -12.13
N ALA A 3 9.74 -0.79 -12.19
CA ALA A 3 9.02 0.48 -12.11
C ALA A 3 9.68 1.51 -13.03
N ARG A 4 8.89 2.49 -13.46
CA ARG A 4 9.38 3.64 -14.23
C ARG A 4 9.22 4.89 -13.39
N TYR A 5 10.26 5.71 -13.38
CA TYR A 5 10.24 7.04 -12.76
C TYR A 5 10.20 8.08 -13.88
N ASP A 6 9.26 8.99 -13.78
CA ASP A 6 9.14 10.15 -14.66
C ASP A 6 8.85 11.39 -13.83
N ARG A 7 9.45 12.52 -14.22
CA ARG A 7 9.18 13.80 -13.57
C ARG A 7 8.72 14.82 -14.60
N THR A 8 7.46 15.22 -14.48
CA THR A 8 6.88 16.25 -15.31
C THR A 8 6.33 17.36 -14.40
N GLY A 9 6.94 18.55 -14.47
CA GLY A 9 6.53 19.69 -13.65
C GLY A 9 6.73 19.44 -12.15
N PRO A 10 5.73 19.74 -11.30
CA PRO A 10 5.84 19.66 -9.85
C PRO A 10 5.77 18.22 -9.29
N ALA A 11 5.23 17.25 -10.04
CA ALA A 11 5.07 15.88 -9.58
C ALA A 11 6.15 14.94 -10.12
N ALA A 12 6.57 13.98 -9.29
CA ALA A 12 7.26 12.78 -9.71
C ALA A 12 6.24 11.65 -9.85
N THR A 13 6.22 10.95 -10.99
CA THR A 13 5.34 9.80 -11.23
C THR A 13 6.15 8.52 -11.18
N ILE A 14 5.74 7.58 -10.33
CA ILE A 14 6.29 6.25 -10.22
C ILE A 14 5.24 5.27 -10.76
N THR A 15 5.55 4.62 -11.87
CA THR A 15 4.63 3.67 -12.52
C THR A 15 5.11 2.24 -12.27
N LEU A 16 4.29 1.43 -11.61
CA LEU A 16 4.50 -0.01 -11.49
C LEU A 16 4.42 -0.64 -12.88
N ASP A 17 5.44 -1.36 -13.29
CA ASP A 17 5.60 -1.93 -14.65
C ASP A 17 6.09 -3.38 -14.60
N ARG A 18 5.37 -4.21 -13.83
CA ARG A 18 5.62 -5.64 -13.65
C ARG A 18 4.32 -6.43 -13.90
N ASP A 19 3.61 -6.10 -14.97
CA ASP A 19 2.26 -6.62 -15.28
C ASP A 19 2.22 -8.15 -15.38
N ALA A 20 3.27 -8.78 -15.94
CA ALA A 20 3.40 -10.23 -16.04
C ALA A 20 3.34 -10.96 -14.68
N LYS A 21 3.61 -10.23 -13.59
CA LYS A 21 3.49 -10.68 -12.19
C LYS A 21 2.41 -9.92 -11.42
N ARG A 22 1.45 -9.30 -12.14
CA ARG A 22 0.34 -8.54 -11.54
C ARG A 22 0.83 -7.43 -10.59
N ASN A 23 1.96 -6.83 -10.90
CA ASN A 23 2.62 -5.81 -10.07
C ASN A 23 2.80 -6.26 -8.60
N ALA A 24 3.09 -7.57 -8.38
CA ALA A 24 3.46 -8.05 -7.07
C ALA A 24 4.81 -7.45 -6.66
N PHE A 25 4.90 -6.96 -5.44
CA PHE A 25 6.12 -6.37 -4.89
C PHE A 25 7.11 -7.47 -4.51
N ASP A 26 8.12 -7.67 -5.36
CA ASP A 26 9.36 -8.33 -5.02
C ASP A 26 10.37 -7.30 -4.52
N THR A 27 11.52 -7.75 -4.06
CA THR A 27 12.64 -6.90 -3.62
C THR A 27 12.98 -5.82 -4.64
N HIS A 28 12.98 -6.14 -5.93
CA HIS A 28 13.34 -5.19 -6.99
C HIS A 28 12.29 -4.11 -7.19
N LEU A 29 11.01 -4.48 -7.24
CA LEU A 29 9.92 -3.51 -7.42
C LEU A 29 9.78 -2.63 -6.18
N ALA A 30 9.87 -3.21 -4.99
CA ALA A 30 9.80 -2.47 -3.72
C ALA A 30 10.93 -1.43 -3.61
N ASN A 31 12.17 -1.83 -3.90
CA ASN A 31 13.30 -0.91 -3.91
C ASN A 31 13.15 0.16 -5.00
N ALA A 32 12.70 -0.18 -6.21
CA ALA A 32 12.51 0.79 -7.27
C ALA A 32 11.47 1.87 -6.91
N VAL A 33 10.39 1.51 -6.24
CA VAL A 33 9.39 2.48 -5.74
C VAL A 33 9.99 3.36 -4.66
N ARG A 34 10.67 2.75 -3.66
CA ARG A 34 11.33 3.46 -2.58
C ARG A 34 12.36 4.47 -3.12
N ASP A 35 13.25 4.02 -3.98
CA ASP A 35 14.33 4.85 -4.54
C ASP A 35 13.75 5.95 -5.44
N GLY A 36 12.64 5.69 -6.12
CA GLY A 36 11.88 6.70 -6.86
C GLY A 36 11.34 7.81 -5.95
N ILE A 37 10.83 7.49 -4.77
CA ILE A 37 10.37 8.48 -3.78
C ILE A 37 11.55 9.32 -3.26
N LEU A 38 12.64 8.68 -2.85
CA LEU A 38 13.84 9.37 -2.38
C LEU A 38 14.45 10.27 -3.45
N ARG A 39 14.42 9.82 -4.71
CA ARG A 39 14.83 10.61 -5.85
C ARG A 39 13.92 11.84 -6.05
N ALA A 40 12.60 11.67 -5.91
CA ALA A 40 11.63 12.76 -5.99
C ALA A 40 11.92 13.85 -4.93
N GLU A 41 12.23 13.43 -3.70
CA GLU A 41 12.66 14.34 -2.62
C GLU A 41 13.93 15.11 -3.01
N ALA A 42 14.97 14.39 -3.44
CA ALA A 42 16.26 14.99 -3.82
C ALA A 42 16.15 15.96 -5.00
N GLU A 43 15.24 15.69 -5.94
CA GLU A 43 14.96 16.56 -7.10
C GLU A 43 14.01 17.72 -6.77
N GLY A 44 13.52 17.84 -5.53
CA GLY A 44 12.60 18.89 -5.09
C GLY A 44 11.21 18.79 -5.74
N ALA A 45 10.67 17.57 -5.91
CA ALA A 45 9.29 17.39 -6.32
C ALA A 45 8.33 17.94 -5.26
N ARG A 46 7.11 18.28 -5.69
CA ARG A 46 6.05 18.77 -4.78
C ARG A 46 5.10 17.68 -4.32
N ALA A 47 5.00 16.61 -5.10
CA ALA A 47 4.21 15.44 -4.81
C ALA A 47 4.76 14.21 -5.54
N VAL A 48 4.42 13.03 -5.06
CA VAL A 48 4.63 11.76 -5.75
C VAL A 48 3.28 11.22 -6.21
N VAL A 49 3.19 10.81 -7.46
CA VAL A 49 2.05 10.05 -8.00
C VAL A 49 2.49 8.60 -8.17
N LEU A 50 1.87 7.68 -7.43
CA LEU A 50 2.10 6.24 -7.56
C LEU A 50 0.95 5.63 -8.37
N ARG A 51 1.28 4.98 -9.46
CA ARG A 51 0.31 4.37 -10.36
C ARG A 51 0.82 3.04 -10.93
N ALA A 52 -0.06 2.23 -11.48
CA ALA A 52 0.34 1.10 -12.32
C ALA A 52 0.26 1.48 -13.81
N ASN A 53 0.91 0.68 -14.67
CA ASN A 53 0.75 0.80 -16.12
C ASN A 53 -0.75 0.84 -16.47
N PRO A 54 -1.22 1.79 -17.27
CA PRO A 54 -2.65 1.95 -17.59
C PRO A 54 -3.31 0.70 -18.19
N THR A 55 -2.53 -0.20 -18.80
CA THR A 55 -3.04 -1.46 -19.36
C THR A 55 -3.06 -2.63 -18.37
N ALA A 56 -2.53 -2.42 -17.16
CA ALA A 56 -2.48 -3.46 -16.14
C ALA A 56 -3.89 -3.84 -15.67
N LYS A 57 -4.17 -5.15 -15.64
CA LYS A 57 -5.47 -5.69 -15.16
C LYS A 57 -5.57 -5.72 -13.63
N ILE A 58 -4.45 -5.64 -12.95
CA ILE A 58 -4.31 -5.58 -11.48
C ILE A 58 -3.34 -4.43 -11.19
N TRP A 59 -3.77 -3.51 -10.33
CA TRP A 59 -2.89 -2.40 -9.91
C TRP A 59 -1.69 -2.93 -9.14
N SER A 60 -1.94 -3.78 -8.12
CA SER A 60 -0.92 -4.60 -7.46
C SER A 60 -1.54 -5.79 -6.75
N ALA A 61 -0.91 -6.96 -6.88
CA ALA A 61 -1.28 -8.18 -6.16
C ALA A 61 -0.68 -8.26 -4.73
N GLY A 62 0.06 -7.23 -4.31
CA GLY A 62 0.72 -7.21 -3.01
C GLY A 62 2.11 -7.84 -3.03
N HIS A 63 2.54 -8.43 -1.93
CA HIS A 63 3.86 -9.03 -1.78
C HIS A 63 4.04 -10.24 -2.72
N ASP A 64 5.23 -10.43 -3.29
CA ASP A 64 5.51 -11.54 -4.21
C ASP A 64 5.56 -12.87 -3.45
N LEU A 65 4.58 -13.73 -3.73
CA LEU A 65 4.46 -15.04 -3.07
C LEU A 65 5.64 -15.97 -3.36
N THR A 66 6.38 -15.75 -4.46
CA THR A 66 7.57 -16.55 -4.78
C THR A 66 8.71 -16.21 -3.82
N GLU A 67 8.92 -14.93 -3.54
CA GLU A 67 9.89 -14.49 -2.53
C GLU A 67 9.48 -14.98 -1.13
N MET A 68 8.22 -14.80 -0.75
CA MET A 68 7.72 -15.30 0.52
C MET A 68 7.90 -16.81 0.70
N ALA A 69 7.76 -17.60 -0.38
CA ALA A 69 7.97 -19.04 -0.31
C ALA A 69 9.46 -19.44 -0.24
N THR A 70 10.34 -18.60 -0.79
CA THR A 70 11.78 -18.91 -0.88
C THR A 70 12.54 -18.43 0.35
N HIS A 71 12.21 -17.23 0.85
CA HIS A 71 12.93 -16.59 1.97
C HIS A 71 12.14 -16.64 3.28
N GLY A 72 10.91 -17.14 3.25
CA GLY A 72 9.99 -17.04 4.37
C GLY A 72 9.15 -15.75 4.31
N VAL A 73 8.18 -15.65 5.23
CA VAL A 73 7.43 -14.41 5.43
C VAL A 73 8.25 -13.57 6.41
N GLU A 74 9.09 -12.70 5.87
CA GLU A 74 9.88 -11.78 6.68
C GLU A 74 9.01 -10.59 7.10
N ASP A 75 9.12 -10.21 8.36
CA ASP A 75 8.46 -9.03 8.92
C ASP A 75 9.43 -8.31 9.86
N HIS A 76 10.46 -7.75 9.29
CA HIS A 76 11.42 -6.89 9.99
C HIS A 76 11.55 -5.56 9.24
N ASP A 77 12.08 -4.56 9.92
CA ASP A 77 12.13 -3.19 9.42
C ASP A 77 13.03 -3.04 8.17
N GLU A 78 13.94 -3.96 7.95
CA GLU A 78 14.85 -3.98 6.79
C GLU A 78 14.28 -4.72 5.57
N GLU A 79 13.14 -5.40 5.71
CA GLU A 79 12.49 -6.08 4.58
C GLU A 79 12.08 -5.05 3.52
N PRO A 80 12.43 -5.26 2.22
CA PRO A 80 12.28 -4.24 1.18
C PRO A 80 10.85 -3.71 1.00
N TYR A 81 9.84 -4.58 1.10
CA TYR A 81 8.44 -4.17 0.99
C TYR A 81 8.04 -3.26 2.16
N PHE A 82 8.41 -3.60 3.40
CA PHE A 82 8.12 -2.75 4.57
C PHE A 82 8.86 -1.42 4.51
N ARG A 83 10.13 -1.43 4.10
CA ARG A 83 10.90 -0.19 3.89
C ARG A 83 10.24 0.72 2.87
N MET A 84 9.73 0.16 1.76
CA MET A 84 8.96 0.91 0.77
C MET A 84 7.69 1.51 1.39
N VAL A 85 6.90 0.70 2.10
CA VAL A 85 5.65 1.14 2.75
C VAL A 85 5.93 2.26 3.77
N MET A 86 6.98 2.10 4.59
CA MET A 86 7.39 3.15 5.53
C MET A 86 7.89 4.40 4.81
N THR A 87 8.60 4.27 3.69
CA THR A 87 9.03 5.43 2.90
C THR A 87 7.82 6.20 2.32
N ILE A 88 6.78 5.51 1.85
CA ILE A 88 5.52 6.17 1.42
C ILE A 88 4.90 6.96 2.57
N ARG A 89 4.86 6.38 3.77
CA ARG A 89 4.33 7.02 4.97
C ARG A 89 5.14 8.24 5.40
N ASP A 90 6.47 8.10 5.44
CA ASP A 90 7.36 9.02 6.15
C ASP A 90 7.98 10.10 5.25
N THR A 91 7.93 9.95 3.92
CA THR A 91 8.36 11.01 3.00
C THR A 91 7.66 12.33 3.30
N PRO A 92 8.35 13.47 3.29
CA PRO A 92 7.72 14.79 3.47
C PRO A 92 6.79 15.16 2.31
N LEU A 93 6.90 14.46 1.17
CA LEU A 93 6.07 14.72 -0.01
C LEU A 93 4.68 14.07 0.14
N PRO A 94 3.60 14.76 -0.22
CA PRO A 94 2.32 14.11 -0.45
C PRO A 94 2.42 13.01 -1.50
N VAL A 95 1.91 11.82 -1.18
CA VAL A 95 1.85 10.67 -2.09
C VAL A 95 0.40 10.43 -2.51
N ILE A 96 0.13 10.53 -3.80
CA ILE A 96 -1.18 10.27 -4.41
C ILE A 96 -1.15 8.91 -5.10
N ALA A 97 -1.99 7.97 -4.67
CA ALA A 97 -2.18 6.71 -5.38
C ALA A 97 -3.29 6.84 -6.42
N ALA A 98 -2.95 6.67 -7.70
CA ALA A 98 -3.89 6.64 -8.82
C ALA A 98 -4.20 5.18 -9.18
N ILE A 99 -5.41 4.71 -8.84
CA ILE A 99 -5.78 3.29 -8.86
C ILE A 99 -6.89 3.04 -9.90
N HIS A 100 -6.53 2.40 -11.02
CA HIS A 100 -7.48 2.11 -12.11
C HIS A 100 -7.95 0.64 -12.14
N ALA A 101 -7.37 -0.24 -11.32
CA ALA A 101 -7.60 -1.68 -11.34
C ALA A 101 -7.52 -2.27 -9.92
N PRO A 102 -7.92 -3.53 -9.69
CA PRO A 102 -7.95 -4.13 -8.36
C PRO A 102 -6.63 -4.05 -7.58
N VAL A 103 -6.71 -3.83 -6.26
CA VAL A 103 -5.61 -3.91 -5.30
C VAL A 103 -5.82 -5.08 -4.36
N LEU A 104 -4.79 -5.91 -4.20
CA LEU A 104 -4.87 -7.12 -3.39
C LEU A 104 -3.79 -7.12 -2.30
N ALA A 105 -4.13 -7.60 -1.12
CA ALA A 105 -3.20 -7.83 -0.01
C ALA A 105 -2.27 -6.60 0.24
N GLY A 106 -0.96 -6.75 0.07
CA GLY A 106 0.00 -5.66 0.21
C GLY A 106 -0.24 -4.48 -0.74
N GLY A 107 -0.85 -4.69 -1.92
CA GLY A 107 -1.27 -3.59 -2.80
C GLY A 107 -2.34 -2.71 -2.15
N MET A 108 -3.25 -3.29 -1.38
CA MET A 108 -4.23 -2.55 -0.59
C MET A 108 -3.54 -1.79 0.57
N LEU A 109 -2.50 -2.37 1.20
CA LEU A 109 -1.72 -1.65 2.20
C LEU A 109 -1.04 -0.40 1.61
N VAL A 110 -0.50 -0.49 0.40
CA VAL A 110 0.07 0.67 -0.30
C VAL A 110 -0.99 1.74 -0.54
N ALA A 111 -2.21 1.35 -0.97
CA ALA A 111 -3.32 2.29 -1.11
C ALA A 111 -3.71 2.95 0.22
N MET A 112 -3.69 2.19 1.33
CA MET A 112 -4.02 2.69 2.68
C MET A 112 -2.96 3.65 3.23
N VAL A 113 -1.69 3.45 2.86
CA VAL A 113 -0.55 4.25 3.34
C VAL A 113 -0.36 5.53 2.54
N ALA A 114 -0.78 5.54 1.27
CA ALA A 114 -0.79 6.75 0.46
C ALA A 114 -1.65 7.84 1.12
N ASP A 115 -1.24 9.10 0.99
CA ASP A 115 -1.93 10.21 1.63
C ASP A 115 -3.29 10.51 1.00
N ILE A 116 -3.38 10.35 -0.32
CA ILE A 116 -4.61 10.54 -1.09
C ILE A 116 -4.74 9.40 -2.10
N THR A 117 -5.92 8.82 -2.19
CA THR A 117 -6.22 7.77 -3.16
C THR A 117 -7.33 8.21 -4.09
N VAL A 118 -7.03 8.25 -5.38
CA VAL A 118 -8.01 8.48 -6.46
C VAL A 118 -8.17 7.18 -7.23
N ALA A 119 -9.38 6.65 -7.26
CA ALA A 119 -9.68 5.35 -7.84
C ALA A 119 -10.70 5.42 -8.97
N THR A 120 -10.77 4.39 -9.79
CA THR A 120 -11.87 4.17 -10.73
C THR A 120 -12.86 3.13 -10.19
N PRO A 121 -14.07 3.00 -10.75
CA PRO A 121 -15.03 1.97 -10.33
C PRO A 121 -14.50 0.52 -10.45
N ALA A 122 -13.50 0.28 -11.30
CA ALA A 122 -12.85 -1.04 -11.45
C ALA A 122 -11.87 -1.38 -10.33
N ALA A 123 -11.48 -0.41 -9.49
CA ALA A 123 -10.51 -0.56 -8.42
C ALA A 123 -11.12 -1.21 -7.17
N THR A 124 -11.40 -2.50 -7.22
CA THR A 124 -11.80 -3.27 -6.03
C THR A 124 -10.61 -3.46 -5.09
N ALA A 125 -10.87 -3.61 -3.78
CA ALA A 125 -9.83 -3.88 -2.78
C ALA A 125 -10.11 -5.19 -2.05
N THR A 126 -9.08 -6.03 -1.87
CA THR A 126 -9.24 -7.31 -1.17
C THR A 126 -8.04 -7.59 -0.27
N MET A 127 -8.30 -7.85 1.01
CA MET A 127 -7.27 -8.27 1.95
C MET A 127 -7.23 -9.79 2.05
N THR A 128 -6.34 -10.41 1.29
CA THR A 128 -6.26 -11.89 1.18
C THR A 128 -5.31 -12.54 2.19
N ALA A 129 -4.60 -11.76 3.01
CA ALA A 129 -3.58 -12.25 3.93
C ALA A 129 -4.07 -13.39 4.85
N ASN A 130 -5.29 -13.27 5.39
CA ASN A 130 -5.86 -14.29 6.26
C ASN A 130 -6.21 -15.61 5.56
N ARG A 131 -6.31 -15.64 4.23
CA ARG A 131 -6.44 -16.90 3.49
C ARG A 131 -5.17 -17.75 3.60
N MET A 132 -4.03 -17.12 3.81
CA MET A 132 -2.74 -17.76 4.04
C MET A 132 -2.39 -17.84 5.53
N GLY A 133 -3.06 -17.04 6.38
CA GLY A 133 -2.74 -16.88 7.79
C GLY A 133 -1.54 -15.96 8.03
N VAL A 134 -1.28 -15.03 7.12
CA VAL A 134 -0.24 -14.00 7.30
C VAL A 134 -0.78 -12.93 8.25
N PRO A 135 -0.14 -12.71 9.40
CA PRO A 135 -0.55 -11.67 10.33
C PRO A 135 0.00 -10.30 9.92
N PHE A 136 -0.54 -9.23 10.51
CA PHE A 136 0.00 -7.88 10.40
C PHE A 136 0.48 -7.36 11.74
N ARG A 137 1.42 -6.41 11.69
CA ARG A 137 1.87 -5.68 12.88
C ARG A 137 0.74 -4.84 13.49
N ALA A 138 0.81 -4.57 14.78
CA ALA A 138 -0.17 -3.76 15.50
C ALA A 138 -0.38 -2.37 14.88
N SER A 139 0.68 -1.74 14.36
CA SER A 139 0.62 -0.45 13.68
C SER A 139 -0.24 -0.46 12.41
N PHE A 140 -0.21 -1.55 11.63
CA PHE A 140 -1.07 -1.70 10.45
C PHE A 140 -2.54 -1.88 10.83
N TYR A 141 -2.82 -2.63 11.89
CA TYR A 141 -4.19 -2.73 12.41
C TYR A 141 -4.69 -1.38 12.94
N ALA A 142 -3.83 -0.60 13.61
CA ALA A 142 -4.18 0.74 14.07
C ALA A 142 -4.51 1.66 12.89
N ALA A 143 -3.68 1.69 11.85
CA ALA A 143 -3.92 2.46 10.65
C ALA A 143 -5.21 2.02 9.93
N MET A 144 -5.45 0.72 9.82
CA MET A 144 -6.67 0.17 9.22
C MET A 144 -7.92 0.63 9.99
N ILE A 145 -7.87 0.58 11.32
CA ILE A 145 -8.97 1.03 12.19
C ILE A 145 -9.17 2.56 12.05
N ALA A 146 -8.08 3.32 11.98
CA ALA A 146 -8.15 4.78 11.80
C ALA A 146 -8.78 5.16 10.44
N VAL A 147 -8.46 4.42 9.37
CA VAL A 147 -8.99 4.68 8.02
C VAL A 147 -10.45 4.27 7.90
N MET A 148 -10.82 3.05 8.29
CA MET A 148 -12.13 2.48 7.96
C MET A 148 -13.02 2.12 9.17
N GLY A 149 -12.55 2.41 10.37
CA GLY A 149 -13.22 2.03 11.62
C GLY A 149 -13.13 0.54 11.94
N LEU A 150 -13.28 0.20 13.22
CA LEU A 150 -13.09 -1.16 13.74
C LEU A 150 -14.01 -2.20 13.07
N LYS A 151 -15.27 -1.86 12.78
CA LYS A 151 -16.23 -2.80 12.20
C LYS A 151 -15.87 -3.21 10.78
N LYS A 152 -15.55 -2.24 9.91
CA LYS A 152 -15.16 -2.53 8.51
C LYS A 152 -13.79 -3.21 8.47
N ALA A 153 -12.84 -2.82 9.32
CA ALA A 153 -11.56 -3.51 9.44
C ALA A 153 -11.73 -4.99 9.81
N LYS A 154 -12.61 -5.31 10.78
CA LYS A 154 -12.91 -6.70 11.13
C LYS A 154 -13.58 -7.46 9.97
N GLU A 155 -14.58 -6.88 9.32
CA GLU A 155 -15.24 -7.49 8.18
C GLU A 155 -14.25 -7.84 7.09
N LEU A 156 -13.41 -6.87 6.69
CA LEU A 156 -12.37 -7.05 5.68
C LEU A 156 -11.40 -8.18 6.05
N MET A 157 -10.89 -8.18 7.27
CA MET A 157 -9.89 -9.15 7.71
C MET A 157 -10.46 -10.54 7.93
N LEU A 158 -11.66 -10.64 8.50
CA LEU A 158 -12.25 -11.93 8.89
C LEU A 158 -12.92 -12.65 7.72
N LEU A 159 -13.49 -11.91 6.76
CA LEU A 159 -14.18 -12.50 5.61
C LEU A 159 -13.25 -12.61 4.39
N ALA A 160 -12.22 -11.76 4.29
CA ALA A 160 -11.36 -11.64 3.11
C ALA A 160 -12.15 -11.49 1.80
N ALA A 161 -13.34 -10.87 1.88
CA ALA A 161 -14.18 -10.57 0.74
C ALA A 161 -13.70 -9.30 0.00
N PRO A 162 -13.88 -9.19 -1.31
CA PRO A 162 -13.56 -7.97 -2.02
C PRO A 162 -14.53 -6.85 -1.64
N LEU A 163 -13.98 -5.64 -1.47
CA LEU A 163 -14.74 -4.40 -1.39
C LEU A 163 -14.82 -3.78 -2.79
N SER A 164 -15.99 -3.29 -3.17
CA SER A 164 -16.15 -2.45 -4.36
C SER A 164 -15.45 -1.09 -4.17
N ALA A 165 -15.21 -0.36 -5.25
CA ALA A 165 -14.64 0.98 -5.17
C ALA A 165 -15.54 1.94 -4.36
N GLU A 166 -16.86 1.78 -4.45
CA GLU A 166 -17.83 2.56 -3.67
C GLU A 166 -17.75 2.23 -2.17
N GLU A 167 -17.64 0.96 -1.80
CA GLU A 167 -17.42 0.57 -0.40
C GLU A 167 -16.08 1.09 0.13
N CYS A 168 -15.02 1.10 -0.70
CA CYS A 168 -13.74 1.68 -0.35
C CYS A 168 -13.85 3.21 -0.13
N LEU A 169 -14.62 3.91 -0.96
CA LEU A 169 -14.92 5.33 -0.78
C LEU A 169 -15.70 5.56 0.54
N ASN A 170 -16.75 4.81 0.77
CA ASN A 170 -17.62 4.95 1.94
C ASN A 170 -16.91 4.65 3.26
N CYS A 171 -15.90 3.77 3.26
CA CYS A 171 -15.12 3.46 4.46
C CYS A 171 -13.82 4.30 4.60
N GLY A 172 -13.51 5.17 3.66
CA GLY A 172 -12.35 6.07 3.72
C GLY A 172 -11.04 5.48 3.17
N LEU A 173 -11.05 4.25 2.61
CA LEU A 173 -9.87 3.69 1.96
C LEU A 173 -9.54 4.47 0.68
N TYR A 174 -10.55 4.94 -0.06
CA TYR A 174 -10.40 5.82 -1.21
C TYR A 174 -10.98 7.19 -0.90
N ASN A 175 -10.25 8.25 -1.27
CA ASN A 175 -10.72 9.62 -1.11
C ASN A 175 -11.68 10.02 -2.25
N HIS A 176 -11.44 9.49 -3.45
CA HIS A 176 -12.25 9.79 -4.64
C HIS A 176 -12.41 8.54 -5.51
N VAL A 177 -13.61 8.38 -6.07
CA VAL A 177 -13.88 7.42 -7.14
C VAL A 177 -14.41 8.22 -8.32
N VAL A 178 -13.69 8.16 -9.44
CA VAL A 178 -13.95 8.97 -10.63
C VAL A 178 -14.06 8.08 -11.88
N ALA A 179 -14.67 8.58 -12.94
CA ALA A 179 -14.69 7.88 -14.22
C ALA A 179 -13.24 7.62 -14.73
N PRO A 180 -12.99 6.51 -15.44
CA PRO A 180 -11.62 6.15 -15.87
C PRO A 180 -10.91 7.27 -16.64
N GLU A 181 -11.62 7.97 -17.51
CA GLU A 181 -11.14 9.09 -18.30
C GLU A 181 -10.81 10.35 -17.46
N ALA A 182 -11.38 10.46 -16.26
CA ALA A 182 -11.15 11.58 -15.36
C ALA A 182 -10.00 11.34 -14.36
N LEU A 183 -9.44 10.13 -14.29
CA LEU A 183 -8.43 9.76 -13.30
C LEU A 183 -7.22 10.69 -13.37
N ASP A 184 -6.64 10.83 -14.56
CA ASP A 184 -5.40 11.60 -14.74
C ASP A 184 -5.64 13.10 -14.54
N THR A 185 -6.76 13.65 -15.00
CA THR A 185 -7.10 15.06 -14.81
C THR A 185 -7.38 15.39 -13.35
N THR A 186 -8.01 14.48 -12.61
CA THR A 186 -8.26 14.65 -11.16
C THR A 186 -6.94 14.66 -10.38
N VAL A 187 -6.04 13.71 -10.66
CA VAL A 187 -4.72 13.66 -10.03
C VAL A 187 -3.91 14.91 -10.37
N ALA A 188 -3.91 15.36 -11.62
CA ALA A 188 -3.21 16.59 -12.03
C ALA A 188 -3.74 17.83 -11.32
N ALA A 189 -5.05 17.95 -11.13
CA ALA A 189 -5.65 19.07 -10.37
C ALA A 189 -5.23 19.05 -8.89
N MET A 190 -5.11 17.87 -8.27
CA MET A 190 -4.59 17.74 -6.91
C MET A 190 -3.13 18.15 -6.79
N VAL A 191 -2.29 17.70 -7.73
CA VAL A 191 -0.87 18.11 -7.80
C VAL A 191 -0.75 19.62 -7.93
N ALA A 192 -1.51 20.23 -8.85
CA ALA A 192 -1.54 21.69 -9.01
C ALA A 192 -1.97 22.41 -7.74
N ARG A 193 -2.94 21.85 -6.99
CA ARG A 193 -3.34 22.39 -5.68
C ARG A 193 -2.23 22.27 -4.65
N ILE A 194 -1.56 21.12 -4.55
CA ILE A 194 -0.43 20.90 -3.62
C ILE A 194 0.71 21.87 -3.92
N GLU A 195 0.98 22.18 -5.19
CA GLU A 195 2.02 23.12 -5.59
C GLU A 195 1.82 24.52 -5.02
N THR A 196 0.57 24.95 -4.80
CA THR A 196 0.26 26.27 -4.23
C THR A 196 0.43 26.33 -2.70
N LEU A 197 0.64 25.22 -2.03
CA LEU A 197 0.72 25.13 -0.57
C LEU A 197 2.19 25.20 -0.09
N VAL A 198 2.39 25.56 1.16
CA VAL A 198 3.72 25.65 1.79
C VAL A 198 4.25 24.26 2.11
N PRO A 199 5.44 23.84 1.58
CA PRO A 199 5.96 22.48 1.75
C PRO A 199 6.15 22.05 3.19
N GLU A 200 6.71 22.94 4.03
CA GLU A 200 6.98 22.66 5.44
C GLU A 200 5.70 22.39 6.22
N GLY A 201 4.62 23.11 5.89
CA GLY A 201 3.30 22.90 6.48
C GLY A 201 2.68 21.57 6.08
N LEU A 202 2.84 21.17 4.82
CA LEU A 202 2.39 19.86 4.33
C LEU A 202 3.15 18.72 5.01
N ALA A 203 4.48 18.80 5.04
CA ALA A 203 5.35 17.80 5.66
C ALA A 203 5.02 17.63 7.16
N HIS A 204 4.87 18.75 7.90
CA HIS A 204 4.50 18.72 9.31
C HIS A 204 3.12 18.09 9.53
N SER A 205 2.13 18.47 8.73
CA SER A 205 0.76 17.93 8.83
C SER A 205 0.73 16.44 8.57
N LYS A 206 1.37 15.98 7.47
CA LYS A 206 1.47 14.57 7.13
C LYS A 206 2.15 13.77 8.24
N HIS A 207 3.32 14.23 8.71
CA HIS A 207 4.06 13.57 9.78
C HIS A 207 3.23 13.45 11.06
N SER A 208 2.57 14.54 11.49
CA SER A 208 1.75 14.56 12.70
C SER A 208 0.54 13.65 12.60
N LEU A 209 -0.18 13.67 11.47
CA LEU A 209 -1.33 12.81 11.22
C LEU A 209 -0.93 11.34 11.21
N ASN A 210 0.19 10.99 10.54
CA ASN A 210 0.70 9.63 10.51
C ASN A 210 1.15 9.16 11.91
N ALA A 211 1.84 10.00 12.67
CA ALA A 211 2.27 9.67 14.03
C ALA A 211 1.07 9.32 14.94
N ILE A 212 -0.05 10.02 14.79
CA ILE A 212 -1.27 9.77 15.56
C ILE A 212 -2.03 8.56 15.00
N GLY A 213 -2.25 8.51 13.69
CA GLY A 213 -3.09 7.48 13.05
C GLY A 213 -2.49 6.07 13.08
N TRP A 214 -1.15 5.96 13.12
CA TRP A 214 -0.44 4.69 13.15
C TRP A 214 -0.09 4.21 14.56
N ALA A 215 -0.41 5.01 15.59
CA ALA A 215 -0.15 4.64 16.98
C ALA A 215 -1.24 3.66 17.48
N PRO A 216 -0.89 2.44 17.92
CA PRO A 216 -1.86 1.48 18.41
C PRO A 216 -2.59 1.91 19.69
N GLY A 217 -2.04 2.87 20.44
CA GLY A 217 -2.65 3.35 21.69
C GLY A 217 -2.78 2.28 22.78
N LEU A 218 -1.98 1.22 22.71
CA LEU A 218 -2.03 0.07 23.63
C LEU A 218 -0.89 0.12 24.65
N PRO A 219 -1.10 -0.40 25.87
CA PRO A 219 -0.01 -0.60 26.84
C PRO A 219 1.09 -1.50 26.28
N GLU A 220 2.35 -1.23 26.64
CA GLU A 220 3.53 -1.92 26.13
C GLU A 220 3.46 -3.44 26.25
N HIS A 221 3.00 -3.97 27.40
CA HIS A 221 2.84 -5.42 27.58
C HIS A 221 1.84 -6.07 26.60
N ARG A 222 0.83 -5.33 26.13
CA ARG A 222 -0.08 -5.81 25.10
C ARG A 222 0.55 -5.78 23.71
N LEU A 223 1.33 -4.74 23.41
CA LEU A 223 2.09 -4.65 22.18
C LEU A 223 3.13 -5.76 22.09
N ALA A 224 3.87 -6.02 23.18
CA ALA A 224 4.82 -7.13 23.27
C ALA A 224 4.14 -8.48 23.01
N ARG A 225 3.03 -8.76 23.68
CA ARG A 225 2.27 -9.99 23.44
C ARG A 225 1.79 -10.14 21.98
N MET A 226 1.31 -9.07 21.37
CA MET A 226 0.91 -9.09 19.95
C MET A 226 2.10 -9.36 19.03
N ALA A 227 3.28 -8.82 19.35
CA ALA A 227 4.51 -9.08 18.61
C ALA A 227 4.96 -10.55 18.75
N ASP A 228 4.87 -11.13 19.95
CA ASP A 228 5.18 -12.55 20.19
C ASP A 228 4.21 -13.48 19.43
N GLU A 229 2.91 -13.21 19.47
CA GLU A 229 1.89 -13.96 18.72
C GLU A 229 2.13 -13.85 17.20
N HIS A 230 2.49 -12.65 16.71
CA HIS A 230 2.84 -12.40 15.32
C HIS A 230 4.07 -13.24 14.90
N ALA A 231 5.17 -13.15 15.65
CA ALA A 231 6.38 -13.92 15.38
C ALA A 231 6.13 -15.44 15.38
N ALA A 232 5.32 -15.92 16.33
CA ALA A 232 4.97 -17.34 16.40
C ALA A 232 4.17 -17.82 15.18
N ILE A 233 3.26 -17.00 14.65
CA ILE A 233 2.51 -17.33 13.43
C ILE A 233 3.44 -17.35 12.23
N LEU A 234 4.33 -16.35 12.08
CA LEU A 234 5.31 -16.28 10.98
C LEU A 234 6.25 -17.50 10.98
N ALA A 235 6.70 -17.94 12.14
CA ALA A 235 7.55 -19.12 12.29
C ALA A 235 6.82 -20.46 12.11
N SER A 236 5.48 -20.45 11.95
CA SER A 236 4.70 -21.69 11.91
C SER A 236 4.88 -22.46 10.59
N PRO A 237 5.13 -23.80 10.64
CA PRO A 237 5.22 -24.63 9.43
C PRO A 237 3.96 -24.58 8.56
N GLY A 238 2.81 -24.36 9.19
CA GLY A 238 1.53 -24.24 8.49
C GLY A 238 1.46 -23.02 7.56
N LEU A 239 2.12 -21.91 7.89
CA LEU A 239 2.16 -20.72 7.03
C LEU A 239 2.93 -21.00 5.72
N THR A 240 4.14 -21.53 5.83
CA THR A 240 4.97 -21.88 4.67
C THR A 240 4.25 -22.87 3.74
N GLY A 241 3.57 -23.88 4.31
CA GLY A 241 2.76 -24.85 3.53
C GLY A 241 1.60 -24.18 2.79
N ARG A 242 0.88 -23.24 3.41
CA ARG A 242 -0.22 -22.51 2.75
C ARG A 242 0.25 -21.59 1.63
N VAL A 243 1.38 -20.89 1.82
CA VAL A 243 2.00 -20.05 0.79
C VAL A 243 2.41 -20.90 -0.41
N ALA A 244 3.06 -22.04 -0.17
CA ALA A 244 3.47 -22.98 -1.24
C ALA A 244 2.26 -23.56 -1.99
N ALA A 245 1.19 -23.94 -1.28
CA ALA A 245 -0.05 -24.45 -1.88
C ALA A 245 -0.74 -23.40 -2.78
N LEU A 246 -0.79 -22.15 -2.33
CA LEU A 246 -1.35 -21.06 -3.12
C LEU A 246 -0.53 -20.82 -4.39
N LEU A 247 0.80 -20.76 -4.28
CA LEU A 247 1.68 -20.64 -5.45
C LEU A 247 1.46 -21.76 -6.48
N ALA A 248 1.29 -23.01 -6.02
CA ALA A 248 1.01 -24.14 -6.90
C ALA A 248 -0.36 -23.98 -7.61
N SER A 249 -1.36 -23.39 -6.95
CA SER A 249 -2.69 -23.14 -7.55
C SER A 249 -2.67 -22.05 -8.62
N LEU A 250 -1.79 -21.06 -8.49
CA LEU A 250 -1.66 -19.94 -9.45
C LEU A 250 -0.88 -20.30 -10.74
N LYS A 251 -0.18 -21.44 -10.75
CA LYS A 251 0.56 -21.95 -11.91
C LYS A 251 -0.29 -22.84 -12.83
N ARG A 252 -1.52 -23.19 -12.42
CA ARG A 252 -2.51 -23.92 -13.21
C ARG A 252 -3.47 -22.95 -13.91
#